data_04b433440cc7e9b360efd7a83a3bc878
#
_entry.id   04b433440cc7e9b360efd7a83a3bc878
#
_cell.length_a   1.000
_cell.length_b   1.000
_cell.length_c   1.000
_cell.angle_alpha   90.00
_cell.angle_beta   90.00
_cell.angle_gamma   90.00
#
_symmetry.space_group_name_H-M   'P 1'
#
loop_
_entity.id
_entity.type
_entity.pdbx_description
1 polymer ?
#
loop_
_entity_poly.entity_id
_entity_poly.type
_entity_poly.pdbx_seq_one_letter_code
_entity_poly.pdbx_strand_id
1 'polypeptide(L)'
;MPASLERLESGCFNNCSSLVEVICPWDNLDNVTADDRAFNGISSEAILRVPKGTEDIYRQTSPWNTFKFIEEMDEEAEEAGPCATPTIAFEGKKLTFSSATDGAEYHYTIADNDVKTEAYSKDGVVKLDATYEVKVYASANGYKNSDMAYATIFFIDQAETATGLTFAPEQRCVMVTNDGQTVTVSGLEDGERVELYAVDGTLLDTGAAVAAGTVSLDAGQATGVVIVKTGQSSMKVSLR
;
A
#
# COMPACT_ATOMS: atom_id res chain seq x y z
N MET A 1 16.51 -4.87 24.39
CA MET A 1 15.96 -4.73 25.76
C MET A 1 14.85 -3.70 25.74
N PRO A 2 13.83 -3.72 26.63
CA PRO A 2 12.81 -2.67 26.67
C PRO A 2 13.38 -1.36 27.17
N ALA A 3 12.96 -0.24 26.60
CA ALA A 3 13.43 1.11 27.00
C ALA A 3 13.05 1.46 28.45
N SER A 4 12.01 0.83 29.00
CA SER A 4 11.53 1.00 30.37
C SER A 4 12.27 0.14 31.41
N LEU A 5 13.32 -0.59 31.01
CA LEU A 5 14.09 -1.41 31.95
C LEU A 5 14.97 -0.51 32.79
N GLU A 6 14.82 -0.59 34.12
CA GLU A 6 15.58 0.20 35.09
C GLU A 6 16.70 -0.61 35.75
N ARG A 7 16.58 -1.96 35.74
CA ARG A 7 17.52 -2.81 36.47
C ARG A 7 17.79 -4.15 35.81
N LEU A 8 19.08 -4.53 35.78
CA LEU A 8 19.58 -5.86 35.45
C LEU A 8 20.21 -6.48 36.68
N GLU A 9 19.59 -7.54 37.19
CA GLU A 9 20.06 -8.25 38.36
C GLU A 9 21.25 -9.17 38.04
N SER A 10 21.97 -9.57 39.09
CA SER A 10 23.10 -10.49 39.01
C SER A 10 22.70 -11.79 38.30
N GLY A 11 23.44 -12.13 37.27
CA GLY A 11 23.30 -13.42 36.57
C GLY A 11 22.07 -13.54 35.67
N CYS A 12 21.34 -12.46 35.35
CA CYS A 12 20.16 -12.55 34.51
C CYS A 12 20.44 -13.13 33.10
N PHE A 13 21.68 -12.98 32.60
CA PHE A 13 22.16 -13.61 31.37
C PHE A 13 23.36 -14.54 31.59
N ASN A 14 23.54 -15.02 32.83
CA ASN A 14 24.65 -15.86 33.16
C ASN A 14 24.66 -17.17 32.37
N ASN A 15 25.84 -17.52 31.80
CA ASN A 15 26.03 -18.70 30.97
C ASN A 15 25.13 -18.80 29.72
N CYS A 16 24.62 -17.68 29.22
CA CYS A 16 23.93 -17.62 27.94
C CYS A 16 24.95 -17.76 26.78
N SER A 17 25.59 -18.93 26.64
CA SER A 17 26.66 -19.17 25.65
C SER A 17 26.17 -19.14 24.18
N SER A 18 24.85 -19.21 23.96
CA SER A 18 24.22 -19.10 22.65
C SER A 18 23.68 -17.70 22.36
N LEU A 19 23.95 -16.72 23.23
CA LEU A 19 23.54 -15.35 23.02
C LEU A 19 24.34 -14.75 21.85
N VAL A 20 23.66 -14.29 20.83
CA VAL A 20 24.25 -13.71 19.62
C VAL A 20 24.22 -12.20 19.63
N GLU A 21 23.18 -11.61 20.21
CA GLU A 21 22.97 -10.16 20.16
C GLU A 21 22.19 -9.66 21.38
N VAL A 22 22.57 -8.48 21.84
CA VAL A 22 21.84 -7.70 22.85
C VAL A 22 21.63 -6.30 22.30
N ILE A 23 20.38 -5.85 22.26
CA ILE A 23 20.01 -4.50 21.80
C ILE A 23 19.68 -3.65 23.02
N CYS A 24 20.40 -2.54 23.20
CA CYS A 24 20.21 -1.56 24.25
C CYS A 24 19.69 -0.24 23.66
N PRO A 25 18.51 0.25 24.08
CA PRO A 25 17.89 1.43 23.49
C PRO A 25 18.26 2.74 24.24
N TRP A 26 19.23 2.74 25.15
CA TRP A 26 19.51 3.88 26.04
C TRP A 26 20.65 4.75 25.51
N ASP A 27 20.39 6.05 25.33
CA ASP A 27 21.40 7.04 24.93
C ASP A 27 22.37 7.36 26.04
N ASN A 28 21.99 7.08 27.30
CA ASN A 28 22.82 7.14 28.49
C ASN A 28 22.42 6.02 29.47
N LEU A 29 23.29 5.72 30.43
CA LEU A 29 23.08 4.65 31.41
C LEU A 29 22.68 5.17 32.80
N ASP A 30 22.33 6.44 32.94
CA ASP A 30 22.08 7.07 34.24
C ASP A 30 20.87 6.46 34.96
N ASN A 31 19.89 5.98 34.22
CA ASN A 31 18.63 5.39 34.72
C ASN A 31 18.63 3.85 34.70
N VAL A 32 19.75 3.22 34.31
CA VAL A 32 19.83 1.77 34.21
C VAL A 32 20.90 1.23 35.13
N THR A 33 20.48 0.52 36.16
CA THR A 33 21.40 -0.16 37.07
C THR A 33 21.64 -1.58 36.60
N ALA A 34 22.88 -1.99 36.40
CA ALA A 34 23.20 -3.37 35.99
C ALA A 34 24.28 -3.95 36.95
N ASP A 35 24.06 -5.17 37.40
CA ASP A 35 25.02 -5.91 38.20
C ASP A 35 26.22 -6.37 37.34
N ASP A 36 27.43 -6.27 37.87
CA ASP A 36 28.67 -6.62 37.16
C ASP A 36 28.69 -8.07 36.63
N ARG A 37 27.86 -8.95 37.17
CA ARG A 37 27.76 -10.37 36.77
C ARG A 37 26.58 -10.64 35.85
N ALA A 38 25.89 -9.61 35.39
CA ALA A 38 24.68 -9.77 34.57
C ALA A 38 24.96 -10.61 33.30
N PHE A 39 26.13 -10.45 32.70
CA PHE A 39 26.54 -11.09 31.43
C PHE A 39 27.69 -12.11 31.59
N ASN A 40 27.91 -12.65 32.77
CA ASN A 40 28.98 -13.64 32.96
C ASN A 40 28.73 -14.90 32.10
N GLY A 41 29.74 -15.34 31.35
CA GLY A 41 29.68 -16.59 30.57
C GLY A 41 28.78 -16.49 29.31
N ILE A 42 28.54 -15.31 28.80
CA ILE A 42 27.95 -15.14 27.46
C ILE A 42 28.93 -15.55 26.37
N SER A 43 28.45 -15.71 25.13
CA SER A 43 29.28 -15.93 23.96
C SER A 43 30.30 -14.80 23.79
N SER A 44 31.57 -15.15 23.50
CA SER A 44 32.60 -14.16 23.13
C SER A 44 32.34 -13.48 21.80
N GLU A 45 31.41 -14.01 21.00
CA GLU A 45 30.99 -13.49 19.71
C GLU A 45 29.67 -12.72 19.80
N ALA A 46 29.11 -12.55 21.01
CA ALA A 46 27.91 -11.77 21.21
C ALA A 46 28.15 -10.28 20.89
N ILE A 47 27.23 -9.70 20.15
CA ILE A 47 27.25 -8.28 19.75
C ILE A 47 26.34 -7.47 20.68
N LEU A 48 26.84 -6.36 21.20
CA LEU A 48 26.02 -5.37 21.86
C LEU A 48 25.70 -4.23 20.89
N ARG A 49 24.41 -4.08 20.56
CA ARG A 49 23.91 -2.96 19.74
C ARG A 49 23.48 -1.81 20.62
N VAL A 50 24.03 -0.63 20.37
CA VAL A 50 23.82 0.58 21.15
C VAL A 50 23.41 1.75 20.28
N PRO A 51 22.72 2.78 20.80
CA PRO A 51 22.38 3.96 20.03
C PRO A 51 23.63 4.65 19.46
N LYS A 52 23.44 5.32 18.33
CA LYS A 52 24.52 6.03 17.64
C LYS A 52 25.18 7.10 18.54
N GLY A 53 26.49 7.16 18.51
CA GLY A 53 27.30 8.07 19.34
C GLY A 53 27.44 7.65 20.81
N THR A 54 26.99 6.46 21.20
CA THR A 54 27.05 5.99 22.60
C THR A 54 28.04 4.86 22.85
N GLU A 55 28.70 4.34 21.83
CA GLU A 55 29.64 3.22 21.92
C GLU A 55 30.67 3.40 23.05
N ASP A 56 31.26 4.60 23.18
CA ASP A 56 32.26 4.91 24.21
C ASP A 56 31.69 4.82 25.61
N ILE A 57 30.42 5.21 25.84
CA ILE A 57 29.74 5.11 27.13
C ILE A 57 29.64 3.64 27.55
N TYR A 58 29.20 2.80 26.66
CA TYR A 58 29.04 1.37 26.95
C TYR A 58 30.37 0.64 27.09
N ARG A 59 31.42 1.03 26.35
CA ARG A 59 32.77 0.45 26.48
C ARG A 59 33.42 0.78 27.81
N GLN A 60 33.07 1.91 28.44
CA GLN A 60 33.64 2.35 29.69
C GLN A 60 32.83 1.94 30.93
N THR A 61 31.61 1.41 30.75
CA THR A 61 30.67 1.11 31.83
C THR A 61 30.50 -0.40 32.02
N SER A 62 30.76 -0.90 33.25
CA SER A 62 30.41 -2.28 33.64
C SER A 62 28.89 -2.39 33.81
N PRO A 63 28.28 -3.55 33.45
CA PRO A 63 28.86 -4.77 32.85
C PRO A 63 28.91 -4.77 31.33
N TRP A 64 28.56 -3.68 30.67
CA TRP A 64 28.46 -3.57 29.20
C TRP A 64 29.81 -3.77 28.50
N ASN A 65 30.89 -3.35 29.15
CA ASN A 65 32.27 -3.55 28.68
C ASN A 65 32.72 -5.03 28.63
N THR A 66 31.88 -5.97 29.05
CA THR A 66 32.10 -7.41 28.89
C THR A 66 31.96 -7.85 27.43
N PHE A 67 31.18 -7.09 26.64
CA PHE A 67 31.03 -7.39 25.21
C PHE A 67 32.27 -6.98 24.42
N LYS A 68 32.82 -7.96 23.67
CA LYS A 68 33.97 -7.72 22.78
C LYS A 68 33.58 -6.86 21.57
N PHE A 69 32.37 -7.07 21.06
CA PHE A 69 31.80 -6.38 19.92
C PHE A 69 30.68 -5.44 20.43
N ILE A 70 30.89 -4.16 20.31
CA ILE A 70 29.89 -3.12 20.56
C ILE A 70 29.75 -2.38 19.25
N GLU A 71 28.57 -2.37 18.68
CA GLU A 71 28.26 -1.75 17.39
C GLU A 71 27.13 -0.75 17.57
N GLU A 72 27.31 0.43 17.02
CA GLU A 72 26.26 1.42 17.00
C GLU A 72 25.15 0.95 16.05
N MET A 73 23.91 1.07 16.49
CA MET A 73 22.77 0.93 15.61
C MET A 73 22.80 2.11 14.64
N ASP A 74 22.63 1.84 13.36
CA ASP A 74 22.21 2.90 12.47
C ASP A 74 20.95 3.51 13.11
N GLU A 75 20.87 4.85 13.17
CA GLU A 75 19.59 5.47 13.50
C GLU A 75 18.57 4.80 12.58
N GLU A 76 17.68 3.95 13.12
CA GLU A 76 16.42 3.76 12.46
C GLU A 76 15.88 5.18 12.39
N ALA A 77 16.00 5.79 11.22
CA ALA A 77 15.36 7.06 10.94
C ALA A 77 13.95 6.87 11.45
N GLU A 78 13.52 7.66 12.44
CA GLU A 78 12.13 7.58 12.94
C GLU A 78 11.30 7.53 11.68
N GLU A 79 10.72 6.35 11.41
CA GLU A 79 9.98 6.17 10.17
C GLU A 79 8.98 7.32 10.14
N ALA A 80 9.22 8.27 9.27
CA ALA A 80 8.22 9.29 8.99
C ALA A 80 6.92 8.53 8.78
N GLY A 81 5.80 9.07 9.19
CA GLY A 81 4.51 8.38 9.09
C GLY A 81 4.32 7.64 7.76
N PRO A 82 3.21 7.01 7.51
CA PRO A 82 3.01 6.25 6.27
C PRO A 82 3.21 7.14 5.05
N CYS A 83 3.74 6.58 3.97
CA CYS A 83 3.71 7.21 2.66
C CYS A 83 2.29 7.65 2.32
N ALA A 84 2.16 8.75 1.60
CA ALA A 84 0.87 9.15 1.06
C ALA A 84 0.34 8.07 0.11
N THR A 85 -0.93 7.69 0.28
CA THR A 85 -1.60 6.71 -0.57
C THR A 85 -1.50 7.12 -2.03
N PRO A 86 -1.08 6.23 -2.95
CA PRO A 86 -0.94 6.57 -4.34
C PRO A 86 -2.28 6.92 -4.99
N THR A 87 -2.24 7.84 -5.94
CA THR A 87 -3.32 8.05 -6.89
C THR A 87 -3.09 7.22 -8.15
N ILE A 88 -4.17 6.73 -8.73
CA ILE A 88 -4.18 5.92 -9.94
C ILE A 88 -4.80 6.75 -11.06
N ALA A 89 -4.12 6.91 -12.19
CA ALA A 89 -4.63 7.59 -13.37
C ALA A 89 -4.48 6.69 -14.60
N PHE A 90 -5.45 6.77 -15.52
CA PHE A 90 -5.41 6.05 -16.78
C PHE A 90 -5.72 7.02 -17.93
N GLU A 91 -4.73 7.31 -18.74
CA GLU A 91 -4.86 8.20 -19.90
C GLU A 91 -4.09 7.64 -21.10
N GLY A 92 -4.64 7.75 -22.30
CA GLY A 92 -3.97 7.35 -23.54
C GLY A 92 -3.47 5.90 -23.54
N LYS A 93 -4.22 4.97 -22.94
CA LYS A 93 -3.85 3.55 -22.73
C LYS A 93 -2.68 3.35 -21.78
N LYS A 94 -2.36 4.34 -20.97
CA LYS A 94 -1.27 4.29 -20.00
C LYS A 94 -1.81 4.41 -18.58
N LEU A 95 -1.48 3.43 -17.74
CA LEU A 95 -1.71 3.47 -16.30
C LEU A 95 -0.54 4.21 -15.63
N THR A 96 -0.85 5.13 -14.74
CA THR A 96 0.15 5.94 -14.03
C THR A 96 -0.18 5.98 -12.55
N PHE A 97 0.84 5.83 -11.72
CA PHE A 97 0.75 5.99 -10.28
C PHE A 97 1.51 7.25 -9.85
N SER A 98 0.98 7.98 -8.89
CA SER A 98 1.67 9.12 -8.28
C SER A 98 1.36 9.20 -6.79
N SER A 99 2.32 9.68 -5.99
CA SER A 99 2.19 9.90 -4.56
C SER A 99 2.73 11.27 -4.18
N ALA A 100 2.20 11.87 -3.11
CA ALA A 100 2.72 13.10 -2.54
C ALA A 100 4.03 12.88 -1.75
N THR A 101 4.39 11.62 -1.46
CA THR A 101 5.66 11.29 -0.82
C THR A 101 6.78 11.34 -1.86
N ASP A 102 7.81 12.15 -1.61
CA ASP A 102 8.96 12.28 -2.49
C ASP A 102 9.79 10.98 -2.51
N GLY A 103 10.28 10.60 -3.69
CA GLY A 103 11.04 9.35 -3.86
C GLY A 103 10.22 8.06 -3.69
N ALA A 104 8.88 8.12 -3.76
CA ALA A 104 8.04 6.94 -3.62
C ALA A 104 8.23 5.92 -4.76
N GLU A 105 8.35 4.66 -4.39
CA GLU A 105 8.31 3.50 -5.29
C GLU A 105 6.92 2.83 -5.20
N TYR A 106 6.46 2.28 -6.32
CA TYR A 106 5.09 1.75 -6.41
C TYR A 106 5.09 0.23 -6.56
N HIS A 107 4.41 -0.45 -5.63
CA HIS A 107 4.19 -1.88 -5.64
C HIS A 107 2.74 -2.15 -6.05
N TYR A 108 2.54 -2.81 -7.18
CA TYR A 108 1.21 -2.98 -7.73
C TYR A 108 0.90 -4.42 -8.16
N THR A 109 -0.37 -4.73 -8.20
CA THR A 109 -0.92 -5.95 -8.77
C THR A 109 -2.06 -5.56 -9.72
N ILE A 110 -2.06 -6.14 -10.91
CA ILE A 110 -3.14 -6.03 -11.88
C ILE A 110 -3.70 -7.43 -12.08
N ALA A 111 -4.96 -7.62 -11.70
CA ALA A 111 -5.68 -8.87 -11.88
C ALA A 111 -6.75 -8.68 -12.95
N ASP A 112 -6.80 -9.62 -13.89
CA ASP A 112 -7.88 -9.73 -14.86
C ASP A 112 -8.95 -10.66 -14.26
N ASN A 113 -10.14 -10.12 -14.01
CA ASN A 113 -11.24 -10.86 -13.39
C ASN A 113 -12.06 -11.66 -14.43
N ASP A 114 -11.83 -11.44 -15.73
CA ASP A 114 -12.60 -12.02 -16.81
C ASP A 114 -11.84 -13.11 -17.58
N VAL A 115 -10.61 -13.45 -17.21
CA VAL A 115 -9.87 -14.56 -17.82
C VAL A 115 -10.58 -15.87 -17.55
N LYS A 116 -11.37 -16.30 -18.52
CA LYS A 116 -11.78 -17.69 -18.62
C LYS A 116 -10.58 -18.49 -19.10
N THR A 117 -10.17 -19.48 -18.31
CA THR A 117 -9.03 -20.38 -18.60
C THR A 117 -9.17 -21.17 -19.90
N GLU A 118 -10.31 -21.08 -20.58
CA GLU A 118 -10.59 -21.70 -21.87
C GLU A 118 -11.25 -20.67 -22.81
N ALA A 119 -10.41 -19.87 -23.48
CA ALA A 119 -10.85 -18.97 -24.52
C ALA A 119 -10.62 -19.64 -25.89
N TYR A 120 -11.66 -19.70 -26.72
CA TYR A 120 -11.60 -20.17 -28.12
C TYR A 120 -12.05 -19.05 -29.05
N SER A 121 -11.17 -18.66 -29.99
CA SER A 121 -11.52 -17.73 -31.07
C SER A 121 -11.51 -18.47 -32.40
N LYS A 122 -12.65 -18.46 -33.13
CA LYS A 122 -12.81 -19.14 -34.41
C LYS A 122 -12.22 -18.32 -35.57
N ASP A 123 -12.16 -17.01 -35.41
CA ASP A 123 -11.69 -16.04 -36.40
C ASP A 123 -10.31 -15.44 -36.07
N GLY A 124 -9.70 -15.88 -34.97
CA GLY A 124 -8.41 -15.37 -34.50
C GLY A 124 -8.51 -13.98 -33.86
N VAL A 125 -9.73 -13.43 -33.69
CA VAL A 125 -9.97 -12.15 -33.05
C VAL A 125 -10.37 -12.38 -31.59
N VAL A 126 -9.63 -11.82 -30.65
CA VAL A 126 -9.97 -11.80 -29.23
C VAL A 126 -10.40 -10.40 -28.86
N LYS A 127 -11.66 -10.22 -28.47
CA LYS A 127 -12.12 -8.98 -27.83
C LYS A 127 -11.68 -9.03 -26.38
N LEU A 128 -10.91 -8.03 -25.98
CA LEU A 128 -10.57 -7.82 -24.58
C LEU A 128 -11.69 -7.01 -23.94
N ASP A 129 -12.70 -7.69 -23.43
CA ASP A 129 -13.77 -7.11 -22.60
C ASP A 129 -13.43 -7.27 -21.10
N ALA A 130 -12.15 -7.24 -20.77
CA ALA A 130 -11.68 -7.57 -19.44
C ALA A 130 -11.90 -6.41 -18.45
N THR A 131 -12.37 -6.76 -17.26
CA THR A 131 -12.35 -5.87 -16.10
C THR A 131 -11.09 -6.13 -15.30
N TYR A 132 -10.27 -5.11 -15.13
CA TYR A 132 -9.03 -5.19 -14.35
C TYR A 132 -9.20 -4.59 -12.97
N GLU A 133 -8.83 -5.33 -11.94
CA GLU A 133 -8.60 -4.76 -10.61
C GLU A 133 -7.13 -4.35 -10.48
N VAL A 134 -6.90 -3.09 -10.16
CA VAL A 134 -5.59 -2.52 -9.88
C VAL A 134 -5.49 -2.24 -8.39
N LYS A 135 -4.40 -2.70 -7.79
CA LYS A 135 -4.03 -2.42 -6.38
C LYS A 135 -2.63 -1.88 -6.37
N VAL A 136 -2.40 -0.81 -5.65
CA VAL A 136 -1.07 -0.20 -5.53
C VAL A 136 -0.87 0.42 -4.15
N TYR A 137 0.33 0.25 -3.60
CA TYR A 137 0.80 1.00 -2.45
C TYR A 137 2.16 1.61 -2.75
N ALA A 138 2.51 2.65 -2.01
CA ALA A 138 3.79 3.33 -2.12
C ALA A 138 4.70 2.95 -0.95
N SER A 139 5.99 2.83 -1.23
CA SER A 139 7.06 2.76 -0.25
C SER A 139 8.11 3.82 -0.54
N ALA A 140 8.75 4.35 0.48
CA ALA A 140 9.89 5.25 0.34
C ALA A 140 10.85 5.05 1.50
N ASN A 141 12.14 5.34 1.28
CA ASN A 141 13.14 5.21 2.33
C ASN A 141 12.82 6.13 3.52
N GLY A 142 12.82 5.59 4.73
CA GLY A 142 12.48 6.33 5.95
C GLY A 142 10.98 6.51 6.20
N TYR A 143 10.11 5.87 5.43
CA TYR A 143 8.65 5.90 5.60
C TYR A 143 8.07 4.50 5.76
N LYS A 144 6.95 4.39 6.48
CA LYS A 144 6.12 3.18 6.43
C LYS A 144 5.40 3.09 5.09
N ASN A 145 5.08 1.87 4.65
CA ASN A 145 4.27 1.68 3.46
C ASN A 145 2.95 2.45 3.58
N SER A 146 2.47 2.98 2.45
CA SER A 146 1.16 3.62 2.39
C SER A 146 0.02 2.63 2.56
N ASP A 147 -1.18 3.15 2.78
CA ASP A 147 -2.40 2.40 2.52
C ASP A 147 -2.48 2.00 1.04
N MET A 148 -3.29 0.96 0.76
CA MET A 148 -3.52 0.44 -0.57
C MET A 148 -4.52 1.30 -1.32
N ALA A 149 -4.16 1.78 -2.51
CA ALA A 149 -5.10 2.36 -3.46
C ALA A 149 -5.67 1.30 -4.40
N TYR A 150 -6.91 1.47 -4.81
CA TYR A 150 -7.65 0.53 -5.64
C TYR A 150 -8.30 1.24 -6.82
N ALA A 151 -8.30 0.59 -7.98
CA ALA A 151 -9.07 1.02 -9.15
C ALA A 151 -9.64 -0.19 -9.88
N THR A 152 -10.82 -0.01 -10.46
CA THR A 152 -11.39 -0.96 -11.42
C THR A 152 -11.39 -0.29 -12.78
N ILE A 153 -10.78 -0.94 -13.75
CA ILE A 153 -10.67 -0.48 -15.14
C ILE A 153 -11.50 -1.40 -16.02
N PHE A 154 -12.32 -0.85 -16.87
CA PHE A 154 -13.11 -1.60 -17.83
C PHE A 154 -13.21 -0.87 -19.17
N PHE A 155 -13.51 -1.62 -20.22
CA PHE A 155 -13.63 -1.11 -21.56
C PHE A 155 -15.11 -1.13 -21.98
N ILE A 156 -15.57 -0.02 -22.54
CA ILE A 156 -16.91 0.09 -23.13
C ILE A 156 -16.79 0.30 -24.63
N ASP A 157 -17.62 -0.38 -25.41
CA ASP A 157 -17.72 -0.14 -26.84
C ASP A 157 -18.35 1.23 -27.05
N GLN A 158 -17.71 2.10 -27.84
CA GLN A 158 -18.36 3.33 -28.28
C GLN A 158 -19.54 3.02 -29.20
N ALA A 159 -20.66 3.68 -28.99
CA ALA A 159 -21.82 3.53 -29.86
C ALA A 159 -21.44 3.88 -31.30
N GLU A 160 -21.71 2.99 -32.25
CA GLU A 160 -21.51 3.26 -33.66
C GLU A 160 -22.32 4.50 -34.05
N THR A 161 -21.65 5.61 -34.38
CA THR A 161 -22.29 6.69 -35.09
C THR A 161 -22.60 6.18 -36.50
N ALA A 162 -23.90 6.14 -36.83
CA ALA A 162 -24.47 5.58 -38.04
C ALA A 162 -24.00 6.32 -39.32
N THR A 163 -22.76 6.13 -39.74
CA THR A 163 -22.23 6.64 -41.02
C THR A 163 -21.73 5.56 -41.98
N GLY A 164 -22.22 4.34 -41.83
CA GLY A 164 -22.10 3.33 -42.89
C GLY A 164 -20.67 2.83 -43.25
N LEU A 165 -19.67 3.17 -42.52
CA LEU A 165 -18.30 2.64 -42.61
C LEU A 165 -18.04 1.80 -41.35
N THR A 166 -17.94 0.49 -41.49
CA THR A 166 -17.54 -0.45 -40.42
C THR A 166 -16.07 -0.28 -40.10
N PHE A 167 -15.77 0.65 -39.21
CA PHE A 167 -14.55 0.61 -38.44
C PHE A 167 -14.80 -0.30 -37.23
N ALA A 168 -13.77 -1.05 -36.80
CA ALA A 168 -13.83 -1.74 -35.50
C ALA A 168 -14.18 -0.70 -34.42
N PRO A 169 -15.18 -0.96 -33.54
CA PRO A 169 -15.57 0.00 -32.53
C PRO A 169 -14.34 0.36 -31.69
N GLU A 170 -14.03 1.64 -31.56
CA GLU A 170 -12.98 2.09 -30.64
C GLU A 170 -13.49 1.82 -29.23
N GLN A 171 -12.78 0.99 -28.52
CA GLN A 171 -13.07 0.74 -27.11
C GLN A 171 -12.58 1.91 -26.28
N ARG A 172 -13.44 2.46 -25.45
CA ARG A 172 -13.11 3.48 -24.47
C ARG A 172 -12.86 2.83 -23.11
N CYS A 173 -11.82 3.25 -22.45
CA CYS A 173 -11.51 2.82 -21.10
C CYS A 173 -12.18 3.73 -20.08
N VAL A 174 -12.86 3.13 -19.12
CA VAL A 174 -13.44 3.81 -17.95
C VAL A 174 -12.77 3.25 -16.71
N MET A 175 -12.36 4.14 -15.81
CA MET A 175 -11.74 3.77 -14.55
C MET A 175 -12.62 4.21 -13.38
N VAL A 176 -12.79 3.33 -12.41
CA VAL A 176 -13.52 3.59 -11.17
C VAL A 176 -12.57 3.44 -9.98
N THR A 177 -12.51 4.47 -9.17
CA THR A 177 -11.83 4.48 -7.87
C THR A 177 -12.84 4.75 -6.76
N ASN A 178 -12.56 4.33 -5.53
CA ASN A 178 -13.39 4.67 -4.38
C ASN A 178 -12.56 4.76 -3.09
N ASP A 179 -13.06 5.52 -2.14
CA ASP A 179 -12.52 5.68 -0.78
C ASP A 179 -13.44 5.07 0.30
N GLY A 180 -14.41 4.25 -0.14
CA GLY A 180 -15.41 3.63 0.73
C GLY A 180 -16.72 4.41 0.83
N GLN A 181 -16.72 5.73 0.59
CA GLN A 181 -17.90 6.59 0.59
C GLN A 181 -18.19 7.21 -0.78
N THR A 182 -17.14 7.66 -1.45
CA THR A 182 -17.24 8.31 -2.76
C THR A 182 -16.74 7.37 -3.83
N VAL A 183 -17.51 7.18 -4.86
CA VAL A 183 -17.14 6.44 -6.08
C VAL A 183 -16.86 7.46 -7.17
N THR A 184 -15.62 7.50 -7.66
CA THR A 184 -15.21 8.40 -8.74
C THR A 184 -15.03 7.61 -10.02
N VAL A 185 -15.73 8.01 -11.06
CA VAL A 185 -15.69 7.41 -12.40
C VAL A 185 -15.03 8.40 -13.35
N SER A 186 -14.01 7.97 -14.09
CA SER A 186 -13.25 8.76 -15.05
C SER A 186 -13.14 8.06 -16.41
N GLY A 187 -12.77 8.81 -17.45
CA GLY A 187 -12.75 8.34 -18.83
C GLY A 187 -14.12 8.41 -19.52
N LEU A 188 -15.00 9.27 -19.02
CA LEU A 188 -16.35 9.50 -19.54
C LEU A 188 -16.36 10.61 -20.61
N GLU A 189 -17.40 10.64 -21.42
CA GLU A 189 -17.68 11.78 -22.29
C GLU A 189 -18.36 12.91 -21.51
N ASP A 190 -18.17 14.16 -21.96
CA ASP A 190 -18.83 15.31 -21.34
C ASP A 190 -20.35 15.14 -21.33
N GLY A 191 -20.96 15.31 -20.17
CA GLY A 191 -22.39 15.14 -19.96
C GLY A 191 -22.85 13.67 -19.87
N GLU A 192 -21.97 12.70 -20.00
CA GLU A 192 -22.34 11.28 -19.86
C GLU A 192 -22.85 10.98 -18.46
N ARG A 193 -24.03 10.34 -18.40
CA ARG A 193 -24.71 10.01 -17.16
C ARG A 193 -24.19 8.71 -16.56
N VAL A 194 -23.91 8.74 -15.26
CA VAL A 194 -23.55 7.57 -14.46
C VAL A 194 -24.55 7.40 -13.33
N GLU A 195 -24.93 6.18 -13.08
CA GLU A 195 -25.84 5.75 -12.02
C GLU A 195 -25.11 4.76 -11.10
N LEU A 196 -25.26 4.95 -9.79
CA LEU A 196 -24.69 4.07 -8.77
C LEU A 196 -25.81 3.32 -8.05
N TYR A 197 -25.71 2.00 -8.01
CA TYR A 197 -26.71 1.12 -7.40
C TYR A 197 -26.12 0.24 -6.32
N ALA A 198 -26.88 -0.05 -5.30
CA ALA A 198 -26.63 -1.18 -4.42
C ALA A 198 -26.91 -2.51 -5.13
N VAL A 199 -26.40 -3.62 -4.59
CA VAL A 199 -26.59 -4.96 -5.18
C VAL A 199 -28.04 -5.43 -5.23
N ASP A 200 -28.91 -4.85 -4.41
CA ASP A 200 -30.37 -5.13 -4.39
C ASP A 200 -31.13 -4.33 -5.47
N GLY A 201 -30.44 -3.48 -6.25
CA GLY A 201 -31.00 -2.64 -7.29
C GLY A 201 -31.47 -1.27 -6.83
N THR A 202 -31.25 -0.90 -5.55
CA THR A 202 -31.55 0.44 -5.04
C THR A 202 -30.61 1.46 -5.67
N LEU A 203 -31.13 2.52 -6.28
CA LEU A 203 -30.33 3.65 -6.76
C LEU A 203 -29.76 4.42 -5.55
N LEU A 204 -28.45 4.53 -5.47
CA LEU A 204 -27.75 5.26 -4.42
C LEU A 204 -27.53 6.71 -4.82
N ASP A 205 -26.98 6.93 -6.02
CA ASP A 205 -26.70 8.27 -6.54
C ASP A 205 -26.66 8.28 -8.06
N THR A 206 -26.70 9.48 -8.64
CA THR A 206 -26.59 9.68 -10.08
C THR A 206 -25.94 11.03 -10.39
N GLY A 207 -25.07 11.06 -11.36
CA GLY A 207 -24.38 12.27 -11.80
C GLY A 207 -24.10 12.24 -13.29
N ALA A 208 -23.62 13.37 -13.80
CA ALA A 208 -23.15 13.49 -15.17
C ALA A 208 -21.69 13.96 -15.16
N ALA A 209 -20.91 13.41 -16.08
CA ALA A 209 -19.51 13.78 -16.24
C ALA A 209 -19.38 15.28 -16.59
N VAL A 210 -18.42 15.93 -15.96
CA VAL A 210 -18.02 17.29 -16.30
C VAL A 210 -16.94 17.28 -17.41
N ALA A 211 -16.56 18.44 -17.91
CA ALA A 211 -15.62 18.59 -19.04
C ALA A 211 -14.28 17.86 -18.89
N ALA A 212 -13.92 17.43 -17.68
CA ALA A 212 -12.75 16.58 -17.44
C ALA A 212 -13.02 15.06 -17.63
N GLY A 213 -14.26 14.69 -18.06
CA GLY A 213 -14.65 13.29 -18.21
C GLY A 213 -14.73 12.51 -16.90
N THR A 214 -15.05 13.19 -15.80
CA THR A 214 -15.09 12.60 -14.46
C THR A 214 -16.39 12.95 -13.74
N VAL A 215 -16.89 12.01 -12.94
CA VAL A 215 -18.01 12.21 -12.02
C VAL A 215 -17.72 11.52 -10.69
N SER A 216 -18.12 12.16 -9.59
CA SER A 216 -18.04 11.59 -8.25
C SER A 216 -19.46 11.38 -7.72
N LEU A 217 -19.72 10.18 -7.19
CA LEU A 217 -21.02 9.72 -6.72
C LEU A 217 -20.89 9.30 -5.24
N ASP A 218 -21.91 9.60 -4.45
CA ASP A 218 -21.97 9.22 -3.03
C ASP A 218 -22.54 7.80 -2.89
N ALA A 219 -21.76 6.90 -2.30
CA ALA A 219 -22.20 5.55 -1.98
C ALA A 219 -23.03 5.50 -0.67
N GLY A 220 -23.12 6.61 0.09
CA GLY A 220 -23.88 6.71 1.32
C GLY A 220 -23.44 5.72 2.39
N GLN A 221 -24.39 4.90 2.83
CA GLN A 221 -24.13 3.84 3.83
C GLN A 221 -23.91 2.46 3.19
N ALA A 222 -23.77 2.40 1.85
CA ALA A 222 -23.53 1.11 1.18
C ALA A 222 -22.17 0.53 1.60
N THR A 223 -22.14 -0.78 1.78
CA THR A 223 -20.93 -1.53 2.12
C THR A 223 -20.77 -2.73 1.19
N GLY A 224 -19.53 -3.12 0.95
CA GLY A 224 -19.21 -4.29 0.13
C GLY A 224 -19.19 -3.97 -1.36
N VAL A 225 -20.20 -4.36 -2.12
CA VAL A 225 -20.22 -4.23 -3.59
C VAL A 225 -21.32 -3.26 -4.03
N VAL A 226 -20.97 -2.37 -4.94
CA VAL A 226 -21.92 -1.49 -5.65
C VAL A 226 -21.86 -1.77 -7.16
N ILE A 227 -22.87 -1.31 -7.90
CA ILE A 227 -22.95 -1.43 -9.35
C ILE A 227 -22.89 -0.02 -9.93
N VAL A 228 -21.87 0.24 -10.72
CA VAL A 228 -21.73 1.46 -11.53
C VAL A 228 -22.30 1.18 -12.90
N LYS A 229 -23.22 2.02 -13.36
CA LYS A 229 -23.84 1.90 -14.70
C LYS A 229 -23.58 3.20 -15.48
N THR A 230 -23.08 3.04 -16.70
CA THR A 230 -22.91 4.14 -17.67
C THR A 230 -23.34 3.66 -19.06
N GLY A 231 -24.25 4.38 -19.69
CA GLY A 231 -24.85 3.98 -20.96
C GLY A 231 -25.50 2.60 -20.89
N GLN A 232 -25.02 1.67 -21.71
CA GLN A 232 -25.48 0.27 -21.73
C GLN A 232 -24.59 -0.68 -20.88
N SER A 233 -23.51 -0.15 -20.34
CA SER A 233 -22.52 -0.93 -19.57
C SER A 233 -22.78 -0.83 -18.08
N SER A 234 -22.56 -1.93 -17.37
CA SER A 234 -22.62 -1.97 -15.91
C SER A 234 -21.49 -2.82 -15.36
N MET A 235 -20.95 -2.43 -14.22
CA MET A 235 -19.90 -3.18 -13.56
C MET A 235 -20.09 -3.21 -12.05
N LYS A 236 -19.52 -4.24 -11.43
CA LYS A 236 -19.45 -4.38 -9.98
C LYS A 236 -18.13 -3.78 -9.47
N VAL A 237 -18.22 -2.98 -8.45
CA VAL A 237 -17.10 -2.32 -7.79
C VAL A 237 -17.16 -2.63 -6.31
N SER A 238 -16.05 -3.09 -5.73
CA SER A 238 -15.95 -3.29 -4.29
C SER A 238 -15.64 -1.96 -3.60
N LEU A 239 -16.47 -1.54 -2.66
CA LEU A 239 -16.19 -0.43 -1.74
C LEU A 239 -15.18 -0.89 -0.68
N ARG A 240 -14.19 -0.05 -0.42
CA ARG A 240 -13.08 -0.38 0.51
C ARG A 240 -12.65 0.83 1.30
#